data_6d398b60582a506605c75254accc17ea
#
_entry.id   6d398b60582a506605c75254accc17ea
#
_cell.length_a   1.000
_cell.length_b   1.000
_cell.length_c   1.000
_cell.angle_alpha   90.00
_cell.angle_beta   90.00
_cell.angle_gamma   90.00
#
_symmetry.space_group_name_H-M   'P 1'
#
loop_
_entity.id
_entity.type
_entity.pdbx_description
1 polymer ?
#
loop_
_entity_poly.entity_id
_entity_poly.type
_entity_poly.pdbx_seq_one_letter_code
_entity_poly.pdbx_strand_id
1 'polypeptide(L)'
;MKFLWSVLESSDSISVKEDIAQAFAKCFSSTEGKRVLNFLASQTKDRFLSADASTNELWFQEGKRALFAQIEHLILKGKKGV
;
A
#
# COMPACT_ATOMS: atom_id res chain seq x y z
N MET A 1 -3.39 -8.28 -7.69
CA MET A 1 -3.71 -7.24 -6.69
C MET A 1 -5.20 -7.03 -6.50
N LYS A 2 -5.99 -7.31 -7.53
CA LYS A 2 -7.44 -7.23 -7.39
C LYS A 2 -7.98 -8.14 -6.27
N PHE A 3 -7.32 -9.28 -6.06
CA PHE A 3 -7.79 -10.22 -5.05
C PHE A 3 -7.86 -9.59 -3.65
N LEU A 4 -6.76 -9.00 -3.20
CA LEU A 4 -6.73 -8.41 -1.87
C LEU A 4 -7.72 -7.24 -1.75
N TRP A 5 -7.78 -6.42 -2.78
CA TRP A 5 -8.68 -5.28 -2.78
C TRP A 5 -10.13 -5.75 -2.80
N SER A 6 -10.44 -6.79 -3.58
CA SER A 6 -11.78 -7.37 -3.64
C SER A 6 -12.22 -7.94 -2.30
N VAL A 7 -11.30 -8.56 -1.56
CA VAL A 7 -11.62 -9.07 -0.24
C VAL A 7 -12.02 -7.94 0.69
N LEU A 8 -11.30 -6.82 0.65
CA LEU A 8 -11.63 -5.66 1.47
C LEU A 8 -12.99 -5.08 1.08
N GLU A 9 -13.28 -5.02 -0.22
CA GLU A 9 -14.56 -4.51 -0.69
C GLU A 9 -15.70 -5.45 -0.36
N SER A 10 -15.50 -6.75 -0.51
CA SER A 10 -16.55 -7.72 -0.29
C SER A 10 -16.91 -7.89 1.17
N SER A 11 -16.08 -7.44 2.09
CA SER A 11 -16.45 -7.43 3.50
C SER A 11 -17.57 -6.43 3.77
N ASP A 12 -17.78 -5.51 2.86
CA ASP A 12 -18.95 -4.64 2.78
C ASP A 12 -19.25 -3.76 3.96
N SER A 13 -18.47 -3.81 4.96
CA SER A 13 -18.70 -3.02 6.14
C SER A 13 -17.85 -1.77 6.05
N ILE A 14 -18.50 -0.60 6.05
CA ILE A 14 -17.80 0.67 6.10
C ILE A 14 -16.92 0.71 7.34
N SER A 15 -17.44 0.20 8.46
CA SER A 15 -16.68 0.21 9.71
C SER A 15 -15.44 -0.69 9.63
N VAL A 16 -15.53 -1.83 8.93
CA VAL A 16 -14.36 -2.69 8.74
C VAL A 16 -13.29 -1.97 7.92
N LYS A 17 -13.69 -1.29 6.84
CA LYS A 17 -12.75 -0.53 6.02
C LYS A 17 -12.10 0.59 6.82
N GLU A 18 -12.89 1.26 7.65
CA GLU A 18 -12.38 2.34 8.49
C GLU A 18 -11.42 1.79 9.55
N ASP A 19 -11.74 0.64 10.15
CA ASP A 19 -10.87 0.00 11.13
C ASP A 19 -9.52 -0.35 10.51
N ILE A 20 -9.54 -0.92 9.32
CA ILE A 20 -8.30 -1.27 8.62
C ILE A 20 -7.50 -0.01 8.30
N ALA A 21 -8.15 1.03 7.79
CA ALA A 21 -7.48 2.28 7.47
C ALA A 21 -6.85 2.90 8.73
N GLN A 22 -7.56 2.90 9.82
CA GLN A 22 -7.04 3.43 11.09
C GLN A 22 -5.85 2.61 11.58
N ALA A 23 -5.91 1.28 11.41
CA ALA A 23 -4.80 0.42 11.79
C ALA A 23 -3.55 0.75 10.96
N PHE A 24 -3.72 0.96 9.66
CA PHE A 24 -2.61 1.37 8.80
C PHE A 24 -2.03 2.71 9.26
N ALA A 25 -2.89 3.67 9.55
CA ALA A 25 -2.44 4.99 10.00
C ALA A 25 -1.66 4.90 11.31
N LYS A 26 -2.15 4.13 12.26
CA LYS A 26 -1.49 3.95 13.54
C LYS A 26 -0.16 3.22 13.39
N CYS A 27 -0.15 2.15 12.60
CA CYS A 27 1.03 1.34 12.40
C CYS A 27 2.20 2.17 11.85
N PHE A 28 1.90 3.05 10.90
CA PHE A 28 2.93 3.80 10.22
C PHE A 28 3.12 5.22 10.76
N SER A 29 2.52 5.54 11.90
CA SER A 29 2.72 6.86 12.52
C SER A 29 3.92 6.91 13.45
N SER A 30 4.37 5.76 13.94
CA SER A 30 5.53 5.70 14.82
C SER A 30 6.82 5.92 14.02
N THR A 31 7.91 6.24 14.73
CA THR A 31 9.22 6.40 14.10
C THR A 31 9.62 5.14 13.35
N GLU A 32 9.45 3.98 13.97
CA GLU A 32 9.81 2.72 13.32
C GLU A 32 8.88 2.40 12.15
N GLY A 33 7.59 2.68 12.31
CA GLY A 33 6.64 2.48 11.21
C GLY A 33 6.99 3.34 10.00
N LYS A 34 7.40 4.58 10.23
CA LYS A 34 7.83 5.46 9.13
C LYS A 34 9.09 4.95 8.45
N ARG A 35 10.01 4.38 9.22
CA ARG A 35 11.22 3.78 8.64
C ARG A 35 10.87 2.59 7.76
N VAL A 36 9.95 1.76 8.22
CA VAL A 36 9.50 0.62 7.42
C VAL A 36 8.82 1.11 6.14
N LEU A 37 7.97 2.12 6.26
CA LEU A 37 7.28 2.67 5.09
C LEU A 37 8.27 3.22 4.07
N ASN A 38 9.30 3.93 4.52
CA ASN A 38 10.33 4.44 3.64
C ASN A 38 11.10 3.33 2.94
N PHE A 39 11.39 2.25 3.67
CA PHE A 39 12.04 1.09 3.05
C PHE A 39 11.16 0.48 1.96
N LEU A 40 9.87 0.31 2.26
CA LEU A 40 8.93 -0.24 1.29
C LEU A 40 8.83 0.65 0.05
N ALA A 41 8.84 1.97 0.25
CA ALA A 41 8.83 2.91 -0.86
C ALA A 41 10.05 2.73 -1.76
N SER A 42 11.21 2.51 -1.17
CA SER A 42 12.44 2.32 -1.95
C SER A 42 12.41 1.03 -2.77
N GLN A 43 11.64 0.05 -2.34
CA GLN A 43 11.52 -1.23 -3.04
C GLN A 43 10.39 -1.25 -4.06
N THR A 44 9.55 -0.23 -4.05
CA THR A 44 8.35 -0.18 -4.89
C THR A 44 8.30 1.07 -5.74
N LYS A 45 7.69 2.15 -5.25
CA LYS A 45 7.43 3.33 -6.06
C LYS A 45 8.70 4.06 -6.49
N ASP A 46 9.74 4.00 -5.68
CA ASP A 46 11.00 4.70 -5.96
C ASP A 46 12.02 3.83 -6.69
N ARG A 47 11.65 2.61 -7.01
CA ARG A 47 12.54 1.70 -7.72
C ARG A 47 12.30 1.78 -9.20
N PHE A 48 13.38 2.00 -9.96
CA PHE A 48 13.33 2.06 -11.41
C PHE A 48 14.05 0.85 -11.99
N LEU A 49 13.44 0.25 -13.01
CA LEU A 49 14.03 -0.87 -13.71
C LEU A 49 14.90 -0.34 -14.86
N SER A 50 15.87 -1.16 -15.26
CA SER A 50 16.72 -0.78 -16.38
C SER A 50 15.92 -0.81 -17.69
N ALA A 51 16.46 -0.13 -18.71
CA ALA A 51 15.77 -0.04 -20.00
C ALA A 51 15.55 -1.40 -20.65
N ASP A 52 16.38 -2.39 -20.31
CA ASP A 52 16.28 -3.73 -20.89
C ASP A 52 15.50 -4.71 -20.00
N ALA A 53 14.77 -4.21 -19.02
CA ALA A 53 13.94 -5.07 -18.18
C ALA A 53 12.89 -5.79 -19.02
N SER A 54 12.62 -7.05 -18.67
CA SER A 54 11.63 -7.85 -19.39
C SER A 54 10.22 -7.35 -19.08
N THR A 55 9.26 -7.73 -19.93
CA THR A 55 7.86 -7.42 -19.70
C THR A 55 7.38 -7.99 -18.37
N ASN A 56 7.81 -9.20 -18.03
CA ASN A 56 7.42 -9.81 -16.75
C ASN A 56 7.95 -9.02 -15.57
N GLU A 57 9.19 -8.53 -15.67
CA GLU A 57 9.76 -7.70 -14.61
C GLU A 57 8.99 -6.39 -14.45
N LEU A 58 8.59 -5.79 -15.56
CA LEU A 58 7.79 -4.56 -15.53
C LEU A 58 6.45 -4.79 -14.86
N TRP A 59 5.76 -5.88 -15.22
CA TRP A 59 4.47 -6.21 -14.62
C TRP A 59 4.60 -6.49 -13.12
N PHE A 60 5.65 -7.19 -12.75
CA PHE A 60 5.91 -7.50 -11.35
C PHE A 60 6.12 -6.21 -10.55
N GLN A 61 6.92 -5.30 -11.10
CA GLN A 61 7.19 -4.03 -10.44
C GLN A 61 5.94 -3.17 -10.34
N GLU A 62 5.09 -3.16 -11.37
CA GLU A 62 3.84 -2.44 -11.35
C GLU A 62 2.89 -2.97 -10.27
N GLY A 63 2.87 -4.28 -10.07
CA GLY A 63 2.09 -4.87 -8.98
C GLY A 63 2.54 -4.38 -7.63
N LYS A 64 3.84 -4.29 -7.41
CA LYS A 64 4.39 -3.76 -6.17
C LYS A 64 4.01 -2.31 -5.96
N ARG A 65 4.09 -1.50 -7.00
CA ARG A 65 3.72 -0.08 -6.94
C ARG A 65 2.25 0.07 -6.61
N ALA A 66 1.41 -0.75 -7.22
CA ALA A 66 -0.03 -0.69 -6.97
C ALA A 66 -0.35 -1.01 -5.52
N LEU A 67 0.30 -2.03 -4.96
CA LEU A 67 0.09 -2.38 -3.55
C LEU A 67 0.55 -1.25 -2.64
N PHE A 68 1.72 -0.67 -2.92
CA PHE A 68 2.22 0.42 -2.09
C PHE A 68 1.28 1.63 -2.15
N ALA A 69 0.72 1.94 -3.32
CA ALA A 69 -0.25 3.02 -3.46
C ALA A 69 -1.49 2.77 -2.60
N GLN A 70 -1.94 1.52 -2.51
CA GLN A 70 -3.06 1.18 -1.64
C GLN A 70 -2.72 1.39 -0.17
N ILE A 71 -1.50 1.05 0.23
CA ILE A 71 -1.04 1.26 1.60
C ILE A 71 -1.08 2.75 1.92
N GLU A 72 -0.54 3.58 1.04
CA GLU A 72 -0.54 5.03 1.22
C GLU A 72 -1.96 5.58 1.31
N HIS A 73 -2.84 5.08 0.45
CA HIS A 73 -4.23 5.51 0.45
C HIS A 73 -4.92 5.18 1.77
N LEU A 74 -4.68 3.98 2.29
CA LEU A 74 -5.26 3.57 3.57
C LEU A 74 -4.74 4.40 4.73
N ILE A 75 -3.45 4.72 4.71
CA ILE A 75 -2.88 5.58 5.76
C ILE A 75 -3.56 6.94 5.76
N LEU A 76 -3.71 7.55 4.58
CA LEU A 76 -4.35 8.85 4.48
C LEU A 76 -5.80 8.80 4.92
N LYS A 77 -6.51 7.76 4.51
CA LYS A 77 -7.90 7.58 4.90
C LYS A 77 -8.04 7.41 6.40
N GLY A 78 -7.15 6.66 7.01
CA GLY A 78 -7.16 6.46 8.46
C GLY A 78 -6.90 7.75 9.22
N LYS A 79 -6.00 8.59 8.73
CA LYS A 79 -5.71 9.87 9.35
C LYS A 79 -6.91 10.81 9.27
N LYS A 80 -7.63 10.80 8.15
CA LYS A 80 -8.80 11.65 7.99
C LYS A 80 -9.96 11.21 8.85
N GLY A 81 -10.07 9.92 9.11
CA GLY A 81 -11.15 9.36 9.90
C GLY A 81 -11.00 9.54 11.40
N VAL A 82 -9.93 10.16 11.85
CA VAL A 82 -9.65 10.34 13.29
C VAL A 82 -10.10 11.72 13.81
#